data_1af34eec880afa9ed549540b3e1828b5
#
_entry.id   1af34eec880afa9ed549540b3e1828b5
#
_cell.length_a   1.000
_cell.length_b   1.000
_cell.length_c   1.000
_cell.angle_alpha   90.00
_cell.angle_beta   90.00
_cell.angle_gamma   90.00
#
_symmetry.space_group_name_H-M   'P 1'
#
loop_
_entity.id
_entity.type
_entity.pdbx_description
1 polymer ?
#
loop_
_entity_poly.entity_id
_entity_poly.type
_entity_poly.pdbx_seq_one_letter_code
_entity_poly.pdbx_strand_id
1 'polypeptide(L)'
;MRLESYESVEHQEMVRKLLDGRFENTAFCLLSPAGKTQLSRSGRAPWMSFSRVGPRIGDEELTDATVKAMTRIANRYRPKGDSGNPVVQDFHSFRQALNGAAGDQRLLLYVATPEASQVGIRETLSEVMGQPSIVGRFHVDFMGKEDQNWANVIQSFNAKSKRGLFIIQSGQFGQDGKLVKQLSVDASADKIASALLAANKQFSKTEARKVYSNHVAEGRRKGIYFEGNVEYGEDRDGDGKIDHRAGFDRRRGPRKSP
;
A
#
# COMPACT_ATOMS: atom_id res chain seq x y z
N MET A 1 -2.80 7.94 2.55
CA MET A 1 -1.90 8.02 1.37
C MET A 1 -0.74 7.08 1.61
N ARG A 2 -0.38 6.29 0.64
CA ARG A 2 0.83 5.47 0.59
C ARG A 2 1.79 6.12 -0.40
N LEU A 3 3.05 6.26 -0.04
CA LEU A 3 4.09 6.75 -0.93
C LEU A 3 4.89 5.56 -1.48
N GLU A 4 5.10 5.57 -2.76
CA GLU A 4 5.75 4.47 -3.49
C GLU A 4 7.13 4.92 -3.96
N SER A 5 8.01 5.11 -2.99
CA SER A 5 9.34 5.70 -3.21
C SER A 5 10.30 4.87 -4.06
N TYR A 6 9.96 3.62 -4.36
CA TYR A 6 10.70 2.78 -5.30
C TYR A 6 10.15 2.85 -6.74
N GLU A 7 9.00 3.51 -6.92
CA GLU A 7 8.31 3.57 -8.20
C GLU A 7 8.20 5.01 -8.72
N SER A 8 8.33 6.01 -7.84
CA SER A 8 8.14 7.42 -8.16
C SER A 8 9.18 8.32 -7.51
N VAL A 9 9.88 9.11 -8.33
CA VAL A 9 10.83 10.14 -7.87
C VAL A 9 10.12 11.17 -7.00
N GLU A 10 8.91 11.60 -7.39
CA GLU A 10 8.11 12.57 -6.62
C GLU A 10 7.81 12.05 -5.20
N HIS A 11 7.45 10.75 -5.10
CA HIS A 11 7.24 10.12 -3.80
C HIS A 11 8.54 9.99 -2.99
N GLN A 12 9.68 9.75 -3.62
CA GLN A 12 10.97 9.79 -2.93
C GLN A 12 11.27 11.17 -2.35
N GLU A 13 11.10 12.21 -3.14
CA GLU A 13 11.31 13.60 -2.69
C GLU A 13 10.37 13.97 -1.54
N MET A 14 9.10 13.53 -1.61
CA MET A 14 8.15 13.73 -0.52
C MET A 14 8.59 13.03 0.76
N VAL A 15 9.08 11.80 0.68
CA VAL A 15 9.63 11.06 1.85
C VAL A 15 10.83 11.81 2.44
N ARG A 16 11.77 12.29 1.61
CA ARG A 16 12.92 13.09 2.05
C ARG A 16 12.47 14.35 2.77
N LYS A 17 11.49 15.06 2.21
CA LYS A 17 10.91 16.26 2.83
C LYS A 17 10.27 15.97 4.19
N LEU A 18 9.55 14.86 4.31
CA LEU A 18 8.91 14.44 5.57
C LEU A 18 9.92 14.00 6.64
N LEU A 19 11.11 13.59 6.25
CA LEU A 19 12.17 13.07 7.14
C LEU A 19 13.38 13.99 7.25
N ASP A 20 13.21 15.29 7.02
CA ASP A 20 14.26 16.31 7.13
C ASP A 20 15.52 15.97 6.30
N GLY A 21 15.31 15.61 5.04
CA GLY A 21 16.37 15.27 4.08
C GLY A 21 16.87 13.83 4.13
N ARG A 22 16.51 13.06 5.17
CA ARG A 22 16.89 11.66 5.26
C ARG A 22 16.01 10.81 4.35
N PHE A 23 16.63 9.82 3.73
CA PHE A 23 15.91 8.83 2.94
C PHE A 23 15.79 7.50 3.70
N GLU A 24 14.57 7.15 4.03
CA GLU A 24 14.21 5.93 4.74
C GLU A 24 13.09 5.22 3.98
N ASN A 25 13.02 3.92 4.10
CA ASN A 25 11.99 3.12 3.43
C ASN A 25 10.58 3.29 4.00
N THR A 26 10.44 4.02 5.10
CA THR A 26 9.16 4.17 5.80
C THR A 26 9.10 5.50 6.53
N ALA A 27 8.03 6.24 6.32
CA ALA A 27 7.69 7.45 7.06
C ALA A 27 6.23 7.40 7.47
N PHE A 28 5.96 7.67 8.74
CA PHE A 28 4.60 7.83 9.27
C PHE A 28 4.43 9.26 9.75
N CYS A 29 3.38 9.91 9.31
CA CYS A 29 2.91 11.18 9.84
C CYS A 29 1.42 11.37 9.52
N LEU A 30 0.77 12.28 10.21
CA LEU A 30 -0.56 12.76 9.82
C LEU A 30 -0.43 14.00 8.96
N LEU A 31 -1.11 13.99 7.84
CA LEU A 31 -1.26 15.14 6.96
C LEU A 31 -2.70 15.64 6.99
N SER A 32 -2.89 16.89 6.62
CA SER A 32 -4.22 17.41 6.28
C SER A 32 -4.78 16.64 5.08
N PRO A 33 -6.11 16.61 4.88
CA PRO A 33 -6.73 15.90 3.75
C PRO A 33 -6.17 16.29 2.39
N ALA A 34 -5.77 17.55 2.22
CA ALA A 34 -5.12 18.03 0.99
C ALA A 34 -3.62 17.67 0.89
N GLY A 35 -3.05 16.96 1.85
CA GLY A 35 -1.63 16.58 1.87
C GLY A 35 -0.64 17.75 2.11
N LYS A 36 -1.12 18.99 2.23
CA LYS A 36 -0.29 20.19 2.25
C LYS A 36 0.27 20.57 3.63
N THR A 37 -0.39 20.14 4.70
CA THR A 37 -0.03 20.51 6.07
C THR A 37 0.25 19.27 6.89
N GLN A 38 1.42 19.20 7.49
CA GLN A 38 1.78 18.13 8.43
C GLN A 38 1.18 18.43 9.80
N LEU A 39 0.39 17.49 10.32
CA LEU A 39 -0.37 17.62 11.58
C LEU A 39 0.31 16.90 12.75
N SER A 40 1.25 16.00 12.46
CA SER A 40 2.09 15.32 13.45
C SER A 40 3.55 15.36 13.01
N ARG A 41 4.48 15.09 13.91
CA ARG A 41 5.86 14.85 13.51
C ARG A 41 5.97 13.59 12.67
N SER A 42 7.04 13.43 11.93
CA SER A 42 7.35 12.19 11.22
C SER A 42 8.09 11.19 12.11
N GLY A 43 7.91 9.91 11.82
CA GLY A 43 8.62 8.82 12.48
C GLY A 43 8.64 7.56 11.62
N ARG A 44 9.46 6.58 11.99
CA ARG A 44 9.57 5.28 11.30
C ARG A 44 8.53 4.25 11.74
N ALA A 45 7.74 4.57 12.75
CA ALA A 45 6.61 3.76 13.21
C ALA A 45 5.44 4.68 13.58
N PRO A 46 4.18 4.20 13.53
CA PRO A 46 3.01 5.03 13.82
C PRO A 46 3.12 5.74 15.17
N TRP A 47 3.50 5.04 16.22
CA TRP A 47 3.63 5.62 17.55
C TRP A 47 4.67 6.73 17.65
N MET A 48 5.76 6.66 16.87
CA MET A 48 6.81 7.68 16.85
C MET A 48 6.30 9.03 16.37
N SER A 49 5.23 9.05 15.58
CA SER A 49 4.62 10.28 15.11
C SER A 49 3.83 11.03 16.19
N PHE A 50 3.50 10.38 17.29
CA PHE A 50 2.62 10.92 18.34
C PHE A 50 3.23 10.92 19.74
N SER A 51 4.16 10.01 20.03
CA SER A 51 4.76 9.86 21.36
C SER A 51 6.26 10.07 21.33
N ARG A 52 6.80 10.66 22.40
CA ARG A 52 8.25 10.70 22.68
C ARG A 52 8.69 9.50 23.55
N VAL A 53 7.73 8.74 24.05
CA VAL A 53 7.99 7.55 24.86
C VAL A 53 8.31 6.40 23.92
N GLY A 54 9.43 5.74 24.15
CA GLY A 54 9.89 4.61 23.33
C GLY A 54 9.07 3.34 23.60
N PRO A 55 9.42 2.20 22.99
CA PRO A 55 8.70 0.93 23.04
C PRO A 55 8.86 0.21 24.41
N ARG A 56 8.89 0.96 25.50
CA ARG A 56 8.99 0.44 26.89
C ARG A 56 7.64 0.06 27.47
N ILE A 57 6.56 0.34 26.75
CA ILE A 57 5.18 0.01 27.12
C ILE A 57 4.67 -1.10 26.21
N GLY A 58 3.72 -1.89 26.69
CA GLY A 58 3.14 -2.99 25.93
C GLY A 58 2.45 -2.53 24.65
N ASP A 59 2.31 -3.40 23.66
CA ASP A 59 1.75 -3.09 22.35
C ASP A 59 0.32 -2.52 22.43
N GLU A 60 -0.49 -3.01 23.35
CA GLU A 60 -1.86 -2.55 23.56
C GLU A 60 -1.88 -1.11 24.10
N GLU A 61 -1.10 -0.83 25.14
CA GLU A 61 -0.97 0.51 25.72
C GLU A 61 -0.40 1.51 24.71
N LEU A 62 0.56 1.09 23.88
CA LEU A 62 1.14 1.89 22.81
C LEU A 62 0.10 2.22 21.73
N THR A 63 -0.74 1.25 21.40
CA THR A 63 -1.84 1.42 20.44
C THR A 63 -2.87 2.42 20.97
N ASP A 64 -3.30 2.27 22.21
CA ASP A 64 -4.24 3.17 22.86
C ASP A 64 -3.71 4.60 22.94
N ALA A 65 -2.45 4.77 23.32
CA ALA A 65 -1.81 6.07 23.36
C ALA A 65 -1.75 6.73 21.98
N THR A 66 -1.48 5.94 20.94
CA THR A 66 -1.47 6.40 19.54
C THR A 66 -2.86 6.84 19.11
N VAL A 67 -3.89 6.03 19.35
CA VAL A 67 -5.29 6.34 19.03
C VAL A 67 -5.75 7.62 19.75
N LYS A 68 -5.46 7.75 21.05
CA LYS A 68 -5.77 8.97 21.82
C LYS A 68 -5.10 10.21 21.24
N ALA A 69 -3.86 10.08 20.78
CA ALA A 69 -3.13 11.21 20.18
C ALA A 69 -3.71 11.58 18.80
N MET A 70 -4.05 10.61 17.96
CA MET A 70 -4.75 10.85 16.68
C MET A 70 -6.11 11.52 16.91
N THR A 71 -6.90 11.04 17.87
CA THR A 71 -8.20 11.63 18.22
C THR A 71 -8.06 13.09 18.66
N ARG A 72 -7.03 13.42 19.46
CA ARG A 72 -6.78 14.82 19.86
C ARG A 72 -6.47 15.72 18.65
N ILE A 73 -5.71 15.23 17.68
CA ILE A 73 -5.44 15.97 16.44
C ILE A 73 -6.73 16.14 15.65
N ALA A 74 -7.49 15.07 15.44
CA ALA A 74 -8.76 15.11 14.72
C ALA A 74 -9.76 16.10 15.35
N ASN A 75 -9.88 16.12 16.67
CA ASN A 75 -10.77 17.04 17.39
C ASN A 75 -10.36 18.52 17.27
N ARG A 76 -9.09 18.79 17.10
CA ARG A 76 -8.55 20.15 16.88
C ARG A 76 -8.56 20.59 15.44
N TYR A 77 -8.51 19.61 14.53
CA TYR A 77 -8.49 19.91 13.10
C TYR A 77 -9.87 20.46 12.68
N ARG A 78 -9.83 21.59 11.99
CA ARG A 78 -11.03 22.21 11.40
C ARG A 78 -10.77 22.30 9.91
N PRO A 79 -11.40 21.41 9.09
CA PRO A 79 -11.26 21.46 7.65
C PRO A 79 -11.78 22.81 7.14
N LYS A 80 -11.05 23.41 6.22
CA LYS A 80 -11.51 24.58 5.48
C LYS A 80 -12.15 24.07 4.18
N GLY A 81 -13.46 24.18 4.09
CA GLY A 81 -14.24 23.74 2.92
C GLY A 81 -14.68 22.26 2.99
N ASP A 82 -15.38 21.85 1.96
CA ASP A 82 -15.74 20.45 1.76
C ASP A 82 -14.47 19.64 1.40
N SER A 83 -14.20 18.61 2.16
CA SER A 83 -13.08 17.71 1.85
C SER A 83 -13.35 16.80 0.66
N GLY A 84 -14.56 16.81 0.13
CA GLY A 84 -14.99 15.89 -0.93
C GLY A 84 -14.91 14.43 -0.54
N ASN A 85 -15.25 13.55 -1.46
CA ASN A 85 -14.99 12.13 -1.28
C ASN A 85 -13.48 11.84 -1.36
N PRO A 86 -12.96 10.88 -0.58
CA PRO A 86 -11.55 10.53 -0.62
C PRO A 86 -11.15 10.06 -2.03
N VAL A 87 -10.03 10.57 -2.50
CA VAL A 87 -9.47 10.08 -3.77
C VAL A 87 -9.04 8.63 -3.59
N VAL A 88 -9.56 7.75 -4.44
CA VAL A 88 -9.12 6.37 -4.49
C VAL A 88 -7.75 6.34 -5.16
N GLN A 89 -6.72 6.05 -4.36
CA GLN A 89 -5.36 5.88 -4.86
C GLN A 89 -5.21 4.50 -5.49
N ASP A 90 -4.57 4.45 -6.64
CA ASP A 90 -4.14 3.24 -7.31
C ASP A 90 -2.63 3.02 -7.13
N PHE A 91 -2.16 1.88 -7.60
CA PHE A 91 -0.77 1.52 -7.63
C PHE A 91 -0.16 1.84 -8.99
N HIS A 92 1.16 1.77 -9.07
CA HIS A 92 1.87 1.96 -10.33
C HIS A 92 1.59 0.83 -11.34
N SER A 93 1.39 -0.39 -10.84
CA SER A 93 1.10 -1.57 -11.65
C SER A 93 0.35 -2.63 -10.86
N PHE A 94 -0.37 -3.51 -11.56
CA PHE A 94 -1.04 -4.66 -10.96
C PHE A 94 -0.09 -5.54 -10.13
N ARG A 95 1.15 -5.75 -10.63
CA ARG A 95 2.18 -6.48 -9.89
C ARG A 95 2.48 -5.85 -8.54
N GLN A 96 2.59 -4.53 -8.51
CA GLN A 96 2.85 -3.80 -7.28
C GLN A 96 1.65 -3.82 -6.34
N ALA A 97 0.43 -3.72 -6.89
CA ALA A 97 -0.80 -3.85 -6.13
C ALA A 97 -0.91 -5.22 -5.42
N LEU A 98 -0.59 -6.31 -6.12
CA LEU A 98 -0.53 -7.65 -5.53
C LEU A 98 0.53 -7.74 -4.43
N ASN A 99 1.71 -7.18 -4.66
CA ASN A 99 2.79 -7.17 -3.67
C ASN A 99 2.37 -6.39 -2.42
N GLY A 100 1.81 -5.18 -2.61
CA GLY A 100 1.32 -4.36 -1.53
C GLY A 100 0.22 -5.06 -0.72
N ALA A 101 -0.72 -5.69 -1.40
CA ALA A 101 -1.81 -6.43 -0.77
C ALA A 101 -1.30 -7.65 0.03
N ALA A 102 -0.29 -8.37 -0.49
CA ALA A 102 0.36 -9.47 0.23
C ALA A 102 1.11 -9.00 1.48
N GLY A 103 1.87 -7.89 1.36
CA GLY A 103 2.65 -7.32 2.47
C GLY A 103 1.77 -6.79 3.60
N ASP A 104 0.70 -6.10 3.25
CA ASP A 104 -0.24 -5.49 4.20
C ASP A 104 -1.34 -6.45 4.67
N GLN A 105 -1.37 -7.68 4.14
CA GLN A 105 -2.40 -8.68 4.41
C GLN A 105 -3.82 -8.13 4.18
N ARG A 106 -4.05 -7.59 2.98
CA ARG A 106 -5.34 -7.03 2.55
C ARG A 106 -5.79 -7.68 1.25
N LEU A 107 -7.08 -7.66 1.01
CA LEU A 107 -7.60 -7.99 -0.31
C LEU A 107 -7.36 -6.82 -1.27
N LEU A 108 -7.12 -7.15 -2.54
CA LEU A 108 -7.04 -6.19 -3.64
C LEU A 108 -8.38 -6.14 -4.37
N LEU A 109 -8.92 -4.94 -4.53
CA LEU A 109 -9.99 -4.67 -5.47
C LEU A 109 -9.36 -4.14 -6.77
N TYR A 110 -9.36 -4.96 -7.80
CA TYR A 110 -8.80 -4.61 -9.10
C TYR A 110 -9.89 -4.26 -10.11
N VAL A 111 -9.76 -3.09 -10.74
CA VAL A 111 -10.71 -2.56 -11.72
C VAL A 111 -10.17 -2.81 -13.12
N ALA A 112 -10.52 -3.93 -13.73
CA ALA A 112 -10.10 -4.28 -15.08
C ALA A 112 -11.08 -3.72 -16.11
N THR A 113 -10.87 -2.47 -16.50
CA THR A 113 -11.62 -1.80 -17.56
C THR A 113 -10.73 -0.76 -18.25
N PRO A 114 -10.95 -0.44 -19.53
CA PRO A 114 -10.20 0.59 -20.22
C PRO A 114 -10.24 1.93 -19.48
N GLU A 115 -9.14 2.67 -19.51
CA GLU A 115 -8.95 3.94 -18.80
C GLU A 115 -10.10 4.93 -19.03
N ALA A 116 -10.55 5.07 -20.28
CA ALA A 116 -11.69 5.94 -20.63
C ALA A 116 -13.00 5.60 -19.89
N SER A 117 -13.14 4.36 -19.40
CA SER A 117 -14.34 3.89 -18.69
C SER A 117 -14.16 3.91 -17.16
N GLN A 118 -13.01 4.36 -16.65
CA GLN A 118 -12.73 4.32 -15.21
C GLN A 118 -13.30 5.49 -14.42
N VAL A 119 -13.62 6.62 -15.07
CA VAL A 119 -14.02 7.87 -14.37
C VAL A 119 -15.21 7.64 -13.44
N GLY A 120 -16.34 7.16 -13.96
CA GLY A 120 -17.53 6.92 -13.12
C GLY A 120 -17.32 5.83 -12.06
N ILE A 121 -16.46 4.86 -12.35
CA ILE A 121 -16.11 3.80 -11.37
C ILE A 121 -15.28 4.39 -10.23
N ARG A 122 -14.35 5.31 -10.52
CA ARG A 122 -13.55 5.99 -9.49
C ARG A 122 -14.44 6.79 -8.53
N GLU A 123 -15.47 7.46 -9.03
CA GLU A 123 -16.45 8.19 -8.21
C GLU A 123 -17.22 7.23 -7.29
N THR A 124 -17.79 6.15 -7.85
CA THR A 124 -18.48 5.12 -7.07
C THR A 124 -17.58 4.49 -6.01
N LEU A 125 -16.34 4.17 -6.37
CA LEU A 125 -15.38 3.59 -5.43
C LEU A 125 -14.92 4.59 -4.37
N SER A 126 -14.84 5.88 -4.68
CA SER A 126 -14.55 6.92 -3.71
C SER A 126 -15.57 6.92 -2.56
N GLU A 127 -16.86 6.82 -2.89
CA GLU A 127 -17.93 6.69 -1.90
C GLU A 127 -17.81 5.40 -1.09
N VAL A 128 -17.64 4.26 -1.76
CA VAL A 128 -17.55 2.95 -1.11
C VAL A 128 -16.33 2.86 -0.19
N MET A 129 -15.16 3.26 -0.67
CA MET A 129 -13.90 3.15 0.06
C MET A 129 -13.80 4.12 1.24
N GLY A 130 -14.63 5.18 1.25
CA GLY A 130 -14.78 6.12 2.37
C GLY A 130 -15.63 5.60 3.52
N GLN A 131 -16.39 4.52 3.34
CA GLN A 131 -17.26 3.97 4.38
C GLN A 131 -16.46 3.47 5.58
N PRO A 132 -16.86 3.77 6.83
CA PRO A 132 -16.14 3.35 8.05
C PRO A 132 -15.91 1.84 8.17
N SER A 133 -16.80 1.04 7.59
CA SER A 133 -16.70 -0.43 7.56
C SER A 133 -15.70 -0.97 6.54
N ILE A 134 -15.26 -0.15 5.58
CA ILE A 134 -14.42 -0.56 4.44
C ILE A 134 -13.06 0.15 4.44
N VAL A 135 -13.02 1.41 4.86
CA VAL A 135 -11.81 2.24 4.83
C VAL A 135 -10.61 1.51 5.44
N GLY A 136 -9.49 1.51 4.72
CA GLY A 136 -8.24 0.90 5.17
C GLY A 136 -8.19 -0.62 5.14
N ARG A 137 -9.22 -1.33 4.68
CA ARG A 137 -9.27 -2.81 4.64
C ARG A 137 -8.91 -3.42 3.30
N PHE A 138 -8.86 -2.60 2.27
CA PHE A 138 -8.59 -3.03 0.89
C PHE A 138 -7.52 -2.15 0.27
N HIS A 139 -6.78 -2.73 -0.65
CA HIS A 139 -6.09 -1.97 -1.67
C HIS A 139 -6.98 -1.89 -2.91
N VAL A 140 -6.84 -0.81 -3.66
CA VAL A 140 -7.54 -0.62 -4.93
C VAL A 140 -6.50 -0.37 -6.01
N ASP A 141 -6.71 -0.95 -7.19
CA ASP A 141 -5.89 -0.68 -8.35
C ASP A 141 -6.72 -0.70 -9.62
N PHE A 142 -6.26 0.02 -10.63
CA PHE A 142 -6.96 0.18 -11.90
C PHE A 142 -6.06 -0.28 -13.03
N MET A 143 -6.65 -1.01 -13.97
CA MET A 143 -5.93 -1.52 -15.12
C MET A 143 -5.24 -0.40 -15.91
N GLY A 144 -3.93 -0.42 -15.91
CA GLY A 144 -3.08 0.42 -16.74
C GLY A 144 -2.85 -0.19 -18.13
N LYS A 145 -2.13 0.55 -18.98
CA LYS A 145 -1.79 0.09 -20.34
C LYS A 145 -0.88 -1.15 -20.32
N GLU A 146 -0.06 -1.29 -19.30
CA GLU A 146 0.91 -2.37 -19.15
C GLU A 146 0.32 -3.64 -18.54
N ASP A 147 -0.88 -3.54 -17.95
CA ASP A 147 -1.50 -4.62 -17.20
C ASP A 147 -2.35 -5.58 -18.05
N GLN A 148 -2.18 -5.59 -19.37
CA GLN A 148 -2.98 -6.40 -20.31
C GLN A 148 -3.02 -7.89 -19.95
N ASN A 149 -1.97 -8.38 -19.31
CA ASN A 149 -1.79 -9.79 -18.96
C ASN A 149 -2.05 -10.09 -17.47
N TRP A 150 -2.66 -9.17 -16.72
CA TRP A 150 -2.90 -9.30 -15.29
C TRP A 150 -3.53 -10.64 -14.87
N ALA A 151 -4.43 -11.18 -15.68
CA ALA A 151 -5.15 -12.42 -15.39
C ALA A 151 -4.25 -13.66 -15.40
N ASN A 152 -3.07 -13.59 -16.06
CA ASN A 152 -2.16 -14.74 -16.18
C ASN A 152 -1.50 -15.12 -14.85
N VAL A 153 -1.42 -14.18 -13.89
CA VAL A 153 -0.87 -14.42 -12.55
C VAL A 153 -1.96 -14.77 -11.53
N ILE A 154 -3.22 -14.89 -11.97
CA ILE A 154 -4.32 -15.31 -11.12
C ILE A 154 -4.52 -16.82 -11.28
N GLN A 155 -4.28 -17.54 -10.19
CA GLN A 155 -4.42 -18.99 -10.13
C GLN A 155 -5.84 -19.41 -10.51
N SER A 156 -5.94 -20.37 -11.42
CA SER A 156 -7.23 -20.92 -11.87
C SER A 156 -8.25 -19.86 -12.24
N PHE A 157 -7.82 -18.84 -13.01
CA PHE A 157 -8.70 -17.76 -13.43
C PHE A 157 -9.88 -18.32 -14.23
N ASN A 158 -11.06 -18.30 -13.62
CA ASN A 158 -12.30 -18.86 -14.17
C ASN A 158 -13.41 -17.81 -14.32
N ALA A 159 -13.04 -16.54 -14.35
CA ALA A 159 -13.99 -15.46 -14.54
C ALA A 159 -14.62 -15.50 -15.93
N LYS A 160 -15.91 -15.15 -16.03
CA LYS A 160 -16.67 -15.12 -17.29
C LYS A 160 -16.11 -14.09 -18.27
N SER A 161 -15.44 -13.07 -17.78
CA SER A 161 -14.87 -11.98 -18.57
C SER A 161 -13.60 -11.47 -17.87
N LYS A 162 -12.63 -10.99 -18.63
CA LYS A 162 -11.48 -10.24 -18.11
C LYS A 162 -11.82 -8.77 -17.81
N ARG A 163 -13.05 -8.32 -18.04
CA ARG A 163 -13.54 -6.99 -17.71
C ARG A 163 -14.47 -7.04 -16.51
N GLY A 164 -14.25 -6.15 -15.54
CA GLY A 164 -15.06 -6.10 -14.32
C GLY A 164 -14.30 -5.54 -13.14
N LEU A 165 -14.89 -5.71 -11.97
CA LEU A 165 -14.30 -5.46 -10.67
C LEU A 165 -13.94 -6.82 -10.06
N PHE A 166 -12.68 -7.00 -9.69
CA PHE A 166 -12.17 -8.28 -9.22
C PHE A 166 -11.65 -8.13 -7.79
N ILE A 167 -12.24 -8.88 -6.86
CA ILE A 167 -11.71 -9.01 -5.50
C ILE A 167 -10.72 -10.16 -5.52
N ILE A 168 -9.45 -9.86 -5.23
CA ILE A 168 -8.33 -10.78 -5.36
C ILE A 168 -7.66 -10.92 -4.00
N GLN A 169 -7.40 -12.16 -3.60
CA GLN A 169 -6.50 -12.49 -2.51
C GLN A 169 -5.12 -12.72 -3.08
N SER A 170 -4.14 -11.93 -2.68
CA SER A 170 -2.75 -12.11 -3.09
C SER A 170 -2.17 -13.38 -2.52
N GLY A 171 -1.30 -14.03 -3.29
CA GLY A 171 -0.47 -15.12 -2.77
C GLY A 171 0.54 -14.64 -1.73
N GLN A 172 1.24 -15.58 -1.11
CA GLN A 172 2.09 -15.32 0.07
C GLN A 172 3.09 -14.18 -0.13
N PHE A 173 3.66 -14.05 -1.32
CA PHE A 173 4.68 -13.04 -1.64
C PHE A 173 4.20 -12.01 -2.69
N GLY A 174 2.92 -12.02 -3.05
CA GLY A 174 2.37 -11.07 -4.00
C GLY A 174 2.83 -11.23 -5.46
N GLN A 175 3.34 -12.41 -5.83
CA GLN A 175 3.70 -12.72 -7.22
C GLN A 175 2.54 -13.30 -8.01
N ASP A 176 1.57 -13.85 -7.32
CA ASP A 176 0.34 -14.42 -7.85
C ASP A 176 -0.85 -14.05 -6.97
N GLY A 177 -2.04 -14.46 -7.37
CA GLY A 177 -3.25 -14.23 -6.60
C GLY A 177 -4.33 -15.24 -6.90
N LYS A 178 -5.38 -15.24 -6.10
CA LYS A 178 -6.59 -16.04 -6.28
C LYS A 178 -7.80 -15.13 -6.42
N LEU A 179 -8.62 -15.40 -7.42
CA LEU A 179 -9.90 -14.71 -7.58
C LEU A 179 -10.86 -15.11 -6.45
N VAL A 180 -11.31 -14.13 -5.67
CA VAL A 180 -12.33 -14.33 -4.63
C VAL A 180 -13.72 -14.08 -5.19
N LYS A 181 -13.89 -12.98 -5.94
CA LYS A 181 -15.18 -12.60 -6.53
C LYS A 181 -15.00 -11.67 -7.72
N GLN A 182 -15.89 -11.80 -8.69
CA GLN A 182 -16.04 -10.86 -9.79
C GLN A 182 -17.38 -10.11 -9.67
N LEU A 183 -17.36 -8.82 -9.98
CA LEU A 183 -18.55 -7.98 -10.11
C LEU A 183 -18.54 -7.31 -11.49
N SER A 184 -19.75 -6.91 -11.96
CA SER A 184 -19.86 -6.06 -13.14
C SER A 184 -19.27 -4.67 -12.87
N VAL A 185 -18.78 -4.00 -13.91
CA VAL A 185 -18.37 -2.58 -13.86
C VAL A 185 -19.53 -1.66 -13.48
N ASP A 186 -20.78 -2.06 -13.78
CA ASP A 186 -22.00 -1.32 -13.50
C ASP A 186 -22.63 -1.69 -12.14
N ALA A 187 -21.87 -2.36 -11.27
CA ALA A 187 -22.36 -2.71 -9.94
C ALA A 187 -22.58 -1.43 -9.11
N SER A 188 -23.73 -1.35 -8.42
CA SER A 188 -24.02 -0.24 -7.51
C SER A 188 -23.05 -0.21 -6.32
N ALA A 189 -22.89 0.96 -5.71
CA ALA A 189 -22.08 1.17 -4.50
C ALA A 189 -22.42 0.15 -3.41
N ASP A 190 -23.71 -0.08 -3.12
CA ASP A 190 -24.15 -1.06 -2.12
C ASP A 190 -23.75 -2.49 -2.45
N LYS A 191 -23.82 -2.86 -3.72
CA LYS A 191 -23.45 -4.20 -4.18
C LYS A 191 -21.95 -4.41 -4.07
N ILE A 192 -21.15 -3.39 -4.38
CA ILE A 192 -19.69 -3.41 -4.22
C ILE A 192 -19.36 -3.50 -2.73
N ALA A 193 -19.92 -2.62 -1.88
CA ALA A 193 -19.69 -2.60 -0.44
C ALA A 193 -20.03 -3.95 0.20
N SER A 194 -21.20 -4.52 -0.09
CA SER A 194 -21.63 -5.81 0.42
C SER A 194 -20.69 -6.95 -0.01
N ALA A 195 -20.22 -6.93 -1.26
CA ALA A 195 -19.28 -7.93 -1.75
C ALA A 195 -17.91 -7.83 -1.08
N LEU A 196 -17.40 -6.62 -0.87
CA LEU A 196 -16.15 -6.36 -0.16
C LEU A 196 -16.23 -6.84 1.29
N LEU A 197 -17.29 -6.47 2.02
CA LEU A 197 -17.49 -6.88 3.41
C LEU A 197 -17.57 -8.40 3.55
N ALA A 198 -18.32 -9.07 2.67
CA ALA A 198 -18.42 -10.53 2.67
C ALA A 198 -17.06 -11.19 2.40
N ALA A 199 -16.31 -10.71 1.40
CA ALA A 199 -14.97 -11.20 1.07
C ALA A 199 -14.00 -10.99 2.24
N ASN A 200 -13.98 -9.80 2.84
CA ASN A 200 -13.11 -9.48 3.97
C ASN A 200 -13.43 -10.32 5.23
N LYS A 201 -14.70 -10.57 5.48
CA LYS A 201 -15.14 -11.45 6.59
C LYS A 201 -14.60 -12.87 6.44
N GLN A 202 -14.56 -13.39 5.22
CA GLN A 202 -13.99 -14.70 4.95
C GLN A 202 -12.47 -14.68 5.02
N PHE A 203 -11.83 -13.68 4.39
CA PHE A 203 -10.39 -13.49 4.40
C PHE A 203 -9.83 -13.41 5.82
N SER A 204 -10.43 -12.58 6.69
CA SER A 204 -9.98 -12.40 8.07
C SER A 204 -10.08 -13.64 8.95
N LYS A 205 -10.89 -14.65 8.54
CA LYS A 205 -10.98 -15.93 9.25
C LYS A 205 -9.89 -16.92 8.84
N THR A 206 -9.39 -16.81 7.61
CA THR A 206 -8.49 -17.79 7.01
C THR A 206 -7.04 -17.30 6.91
N GLU A 207 -6.84 -15.98 6.93
CA GLU A 207 -5.51 -15.40 6.79
C GLU A 207 -4.77 -15.39 8.13
N ALA A 208 -3.69 -16.15 8.19
CA ALA A 208 -2.82 -16.12 9.36
C ALA A 208 -1.97 -14.85 9.40
N ARG A 209 -1.86 -14.22 10.57
CA ARG A 209 -1.01 -13.05 10.74
C ARG A 209 0.45 -13.39 10.43
N LYS A 210 1.06 -12.66 9.53
CA LYS A 210 2.47 -12.80 9.16
C LYS A 210 3.37 -12.10 10.19
N VAL A 211 4.44 -12.77 10.58
CA VAL A 211 5.55 -12.13 11.28
C VAL A 211 6.50 -11.60 10.21
N TYR A 212 6.59 -10.29 10.06
CA TYR A 212 7.30 -9.62 8.98
C TYR A 212 8.74 -10.14 8.78
N SER A 213 9.53 -10.24 9.86
CA SER A 213 10.91 -10.70 9.77
C SER A 213 11.03 -12.13 9.21
N ASN A 214 10.15 -13.03 9.64
CA ASN A 214 10.13 -14.42 9.18
C ASN A 214 9.71 -14.48 7.70
N HIS A 215 8.70 -13.70 7.33
CA HIS A 215 8.21 -13.62 5.95
C HIS A 215 9.28 -13.10 4.99
N VAL A 216 10.00 -12.03 5.37
CA VAL A 216 11.11 -11.50 4.58
C VAL A 216 12.25 -12.49 4.46
N ALA A 217 12.64 -13.16 5.56
CA ALA A 217 13.69 -14.18 5.55
C ALA A 217 13.35 -15.36 4.64
N GLU A 218 12.09 -15.82 4.69
CA GLU A 218 11.58 -16.89 3.83
C GLU A 218 11.57 -16.47 2.35
N GLY A 219 11.08 -15.27 2.05
CA GLY A 219 11.08 -14.73 0.68
C GLY A 219 12.49 -14.65 0.09
N ARG A 220 13.46 -14.15 0.86
CA ARG A 220 14.86 -14.09 0.44
C ARG A 220 15.44 -15.49 0.18
N ARG A 221 15.16 -16.45 1.04
CA ARG A 221 15.61 -17.86 0.87
C ARG A 221 15.03 -18.49 -0.40
N LYS A 222 13.80 -18.12 -0.77
CA LYS A 222 13.13 -18.57 -1.99
C LYS A 222 13.52 -17.78 -3.25
N GLY A 223 14.41 -16.79 -3.14
CA GLY A 223 14.83 -15.94 -4.25
C GLY A 223 13.72 -14.99 -4.74
N ILE A 224 12.76 -14.64 -3.88
CA ILE A 224 11.69 -13.72 -4.23
C ILE A 224 12.21 -12.28 -4.13
N TYR A 225 12.25 -11.60 -5.26
CA TYR A 225 12.66 -10.20 -5.36
C TYR A 225 11.68 -9.43 -6.23
N PHE A 226 11.48 -8.16 -5.89
CA PHE A 226 10.81 -7.17 -6.72
C PHE A 226 11.80 -6.06 -7.05
N GLU A 227 11.93 -5.75 -8.32
CA GLU A 227 12.74 -4.62 -8.77
C GLU A 227 11.90 -3.34 -8.64
N GLY A 228 12.52 -2.29 -8.11
CA GLY A 228 11.92 -0.96 -8.09
C GLY A 228 12.17 -0.26 -9.43
N ASN A 229 11.29 0.66 -9.82
CA ASN A 229 11.42 1.45 -11.05
C ASN A 229 12.30 2.69 -10.86
N VAL A 230 12.60 3.03 -9.61
CA VAL A 230 13.41 4.20 -9.26
C VAL A 230 14.59 3.73 -8.42
N GLU A 231 15.77 4.26 -8.70
CA GLU A 231 16.96 3.98 -7.91
C GLU A 231 16.75 4.39 -6.45
N TYR A 232 17.22 3.53 -5.54
CA TYR A 232 17.04 3.68 -4.12
C TYR A 232 18.37 3.89 -3.41
N GLY A 233 18.49 4.98 -2.69
CA GLY A 233 19.69 5.29 -1.90
C GLY A 233 19.86 6.77 -1.61
N GLU A 234 21.04 7.15 -1.16
CA GLU A 234 21.46 8.51 -0.88
C GLU A 234 22.64 8.86 -1.77
N ASP A 235 22.61 10.01 -2.36
CA ASP A 235 23.77 10.68 -2.92
C ASP A 235 24.44 11.43 -1.76
N ARG A 236 25.52 10.86 -1.20
CA ARG A 236 26.17 11.38 0.01
C ARG A 236 27.26 12.37 -0.29
N ASP A 237 27.89 12.23 -1.44
CA ASP A 237 28.97 13.10 -1.87
C ASP A 237 28.52 14.22 -2.81
N GLY A 238 27.24 14.22 -3.25
CA GLY A 238 26.64 15.26 -4.06
C GLY A 238 27.03 15.20 -5.54
N ASP A 239 27.50 14.04 -6.03
CA ASP A 239 27.93 13.88 -7.42
C ASP A 239 26.77 13.60 -8.39
N GLY A 240 25.53 13.55 -7.90
CA GLY A 240 24.31 13.27 -8.66
C GLY A 240 24.04 11.77 -8.85
N LYS A 241 24.81 10.89 -8.23
CA LYS A 241 24.63 9.44 -8.28
C LYS A 241 24.31 8.90 -6.90
N ILE A 242 23.58 7.78 -6.89
CA ILE A 242 23.26 7.09 -5.64
C ILE A 242 24.44 6.29 -5.14
N ASP A 243 24.87 6.63 -3.92
CA ASP A 243 25.91 5.88 -3.21
C ASP A 243 25.40 4.51 -2.76
N HIS A 244 25.92 3.48 -3.34
CA HIS A 244 25.71 2.12 -2.83
C HIS A 244 26.63 1.89 -1.63
N ARG A 245 26.07 1.53 -0.48
CA ARG A 245 26.89 1.08 0.67
C ARG A 245 27.83 -0.04 0.23
N ALA A 246 29.11 0.15 0.38
CA ALA A 246 30.09 -0.91 0.16
C ALA A 246 29.68 -2.16 0.96
N GLY A 247 29.38 -3.25 0.29
CA GLY A 247 28.87 -4.50 0.90
C GLY A 247 27.46 -4.92 0.50
N PHE A 248 26.68 -4.06 -0.18
CA PHE A 248 25.35 -4.39 -0.68
C PHE A 248 25.30 -4.53 -2.21
N ASP A 249 26.43 -4.75 -2.86
CA ASP A 249 26.43 -5.10 -4.28
C ASP A 249 25.90 -6.54 -4.43
N ARG A 250 24.61 -6.66 -4.64
CA ARG A 250 23.89 -7.94 -4.82
C ARG A 250 24.30 -8.69 -6.09
N ARG A 251 25.10 -8.07 -6.97
CA ARG A 251 25.63 -8.68 -8.19
C ARG A 251 26.95 -9.41 -7.98
N ARG A 252 27.61 -9.21 -6.83
CA ARG A 252 28.81 -9.97 -6.47
C ARG A 252 28.41 -11.05 -5.49
N GLY A 253 28.29 -12.29 -5.97
CA GLY A 253 28.24 -13.47 -5.14
C GLY A 253 29.40 -13.48 -4.12
N PRO A 254 29.35 -14.35 -3.09
CA PRO A 254 30.34 -14.35 -2.01
C PRO A 254 31.75 -14.42 -2.62
N ARG A 255 32.59 -13.42 -2.31
CA ARG A 255 34.02 -13.47 -2.65
C ARG A 255 34.55 -14.78 -2.08
N LYS A 256 34.98 -15.69 -2.95
CA LYS A 256 35.83 -16.80 -2.54
C LYS A 256 37.08 -16.18 -1.96
N SER A 257 37.26 -16.38 -0.66
CA SER A 257 38.51 -16.05 0.01
C SER A 257 39.65 -16.88 -0.59
N PRO A 258 40.89 -16.33 -0.67
CA PRO A 258 42.02 -17.00 -1.28
C PRO A 258 42.43 -18.25 -0.48
#